data_10a5435b8774b6cf400d1cdf520c43ab
#
_entry.id   10a5435b8774b6cf400d1cdf520c43ab
#
_cell.length_a   1.000
_cell.length_b   1.000
_cell.length_c   1.000
_cell.angle_alpha   90.00
_cell.angle_beta   90.00
_cell.angle_gamma   90.00
#
_symmetry.space_group_name_H-M   'P 1'
#
loop_
_entity.id
_entity.type
_entity.pdbx_description
1 polymer ?
#
loop_
_entity_poly.entity_id
_entity_poly.type
_entity_poly.pdbx_seq_one_letter_code
_entity_poly.pdbx_strand_id
1 'polypeptide(L)'
;MNMQIPKKTESDAIDPIFFDTHPDSYQHWNLSVEGDTATLSMDVNEDAGLKPGYKLKLNSYDLGVDIELYDAINRVRFEHPNVRCVVITSAKERMFCSGANIYML
;
A
#
# COMPACT_ATOMS: atom_id res chain seq x y z
N MET A 1 -30.98 1.90 -10.17
CA MET A 1 -31.28 2.54 -8.89
C MET A 1 -30.20 3.55 -8.56
N ASN A 2 -30.61 4.78 -8.36
CA ASN A 2 -29.67 5.83 -7.97
C ASN A 2 -29.36 5.73 -6.49
N MET A 3 -28.12 5.39 -6.20
CA MET A 3 -27.66 5.49 -4.84
C MET A 3 -27.07 6.88 -4.64
N GLN A 4 -27.79 7.71 -3.93
CA GLN A 4 -27.35 9.05 -3.67
C GLN A 4 -26.50 9.09 -2.42
N ILE A 5 -25.25 9.45 -2.60
CA ILE A 5 -24.35 9.65 -1.46
C ILE A 5 -24.69 11.01 -0.85
N PRO A 6 -24.95 11.08 0.46
CA PRO A 6 -25.23 12.35 1.09
C PRO A 6 -24.12 13.37 0.82
N LYS A 7 -24.52 14.58 0.50
CA LYS A 7 -23.59 15.68 0.29
C LYS A 7 -22.93 16.04 1.60
N LYS A 8 -21.61 15.98 1.64
CA LYS A 8 -20.85 16.36 2.83
C LYS A 8 -20.77 17.86 2.94
N THR A 9 -20.89 18.37 4.16
CA THR A 9 -20.58 19.75 4.44
C THR A 9 -19.07 19.91 4.57
N GLU A 10 -18.56 21.14 4.50
CA GLU A 10 -17.12 21.38 4.64
C GLU A 10 -16.56 20.86 5.96
N SER A 11 -17.32 20.98 7.05
CA SER A 11 -16.90 20.51 8.37
C SER A 11 -16.87 18.99 8.46
N ASP A 12 -17.60 18.31 7.59
CA ASP A 12 -17.70 16.85 7.58
C ASP A 12 -16.95 16.23 6.40
N ALA A 13 -16.21 17.03 5.67
CA ALA A 13 -15.55 16.60 4.46
C ALA A 13 -14.42 15.62 4.80
N ILE A 14 -14.70 14.33 4.61
CA ILE A 14 -13.70 13.27 4.68
C ILE A 14 -13.54 12.76 3.26
N ASP A 15 -12.34 12.88 2.74
CA ASP A 15 -12.06 12.37 1.41
C ASP A 15 -12.24 10.85 1.39
N PRO A 16 -12.90 10.32 0.37
CA PRO A 16 -13.04 8.86 0.27
C PRO A 16 -11.68 8.21 0.07
N ILE A 17 -11.56 7.01 0.60
CA ILE A 17 -10.37 6.20 0.44
C ILE A 17 -10.67 5.17 -0.63
N PHE A 18 -9.85 5.16 -1.68
CA PHE A 18 -9.98 4.21 -2.77
C PHE A 18 -8.96 3.09 -2.59
N PHE A 19 -9.45 1.87 -2.75
CA PHE A 19 -8.61 0.68 -2.63
C PHE A 19 -8.12 0.18 -4.00
N ASP A 20 -8.58 0.82 -5.07
CA ASP A 20 -8.18 0.46 -6.42
C ASP A 20 -6.75 0.92 -6.66
N THR A 21 -5.89 -0.02 -7.03
CA THR A 21 -4.50 0.29 -7.35
C THR A 21 -3.96 -0.77 -8.31
N HIS A 22 -2.77 -0.53 -8.82
CA HIS A 22 -2.11 -1.43 -9.77
C HIS A 22 -0.61 -1.39 -9.51
N PRO A 23 0.11 -2.52 -9.71
CA PRO A 23 1.56 -2.55 -9.46
C PRO A 23 2.34 -1.45 -10.16
N ASP A 24 1.91 -1.01 -11.33
CA ASP A 24 2.58 0.07 -12.06
C ASP A 24 2.46 1.43 -11.36
N SER A 25 1.50 1.57 -10.45
CA SER A 25 1.26 2.81 -9.71
C SER A 25 1.60 2.72 -8.22
N TYR A 26 2.17 1.62 -7.77
CA TYR A 26 2.53 1.49 -6.36
C TYR A 26 3.54 2.57 -5.96
N GLN A 27 3.30 3.15 -4.80
CA GLN A 27 4.17 4.15 -4.20
C GLN A 27 5.11 3.56 -3.16
N HIS A 28 4.79 2.37 -2.63
CA HIS A 28 5.45 1.84 -1.44
C HIS A 28 6.01 0.44 -1.62
N TRP A 29 5.55 -0.29 -2.63
CA TRP A 29 5.96 -1.67 -2.83
C TRP A 29 6.39 -1.91 -4.27
N ASN A 30 7.39 -2.77 -4.41
CA ASN A 30 7.77 -3.30 -5.71
C ASN A 30 7.47 -4.79 -5.74
N LEU A 31 6.67 -5.20 -6.69
CA LEU A 31 6.33 -6.61 -6.91
C LEU A 31 7.13 -7.13 -8.08
N SER A 32 7.87 -8.21 -7.87
CA SER A 32 8.51 -8.93 -8.96
C SER A 32 8.20 -10.42 -8.85
N VAL A 33 8.01 -11.07 -9.99
CA VAL A 33 7.73 -12.49 -10.04
C VAL A 33 8.78 -13.12 -10.92
N GLU A 34 9.48 -14.12 -10.38
CA GLU A 34 10.52 -14.84 -11.08
C GLU A 34 10.36 -16.32 -10.79
N GLY A 35 10.00 -17.08 -11.84
CA GLY A 35 9.72 -18.50 -11.67
C GLY A 35 8.52 -18.71 -10.75
N ASP A 36 8.74 -19.46 -9.69
CA ASP A 36 7.71 -19.78 -8.71
C ASP A 36 7.77 -18.87 -7.47
N THR A 37 8.58 -17.82 -7.51
CA THR A 37 8.80 -16.92 -6.38
C THR A 37 8.35 -15.52 -6.72
N ALA A 38 7.52 -14.94 -5.87
CA ALA A 38 7.16 -13.52 -5.91
C ALA A 38 7.91 -12.79 -4.79
N THR A 39 8.49 -11.65 -5.13
CA THR A 39 9.19 -10.81 -4.16
C THR A 39 8.46 -9.49 -4.02
N LEU A 40 8.10 -9.15 -2.78
CA LEU A 40 7.53 -7.87 -2.43
C LEU A 40 8.57 -7.09 -1.64
N SER A 41 9.10 -6.05 -2.25
CA SER A 41 10.10 -5.20 -1.64
C SER A 41 9.44 -3.92 -1.12
N MET A 42 9.55 -3.69 0.17
CA MET A 42 8.98 -2.52 0.82
C MET A 42 9.91 -1.33 0.67
N ASP A 43 9.46 -0.33 -0.06
CA ASP A 43 10.22 0.90 -0.32
C ASP A 43 9.28 2.08 -0.20
N VAL A 44 8.94 2.41 1.03
CA VAL A 44 7.91 3.41 1.30
C VAL A 44 8.35 4.79 0.85
N ASN A 45 7.53 5.43 0.04
CA ASN A 45 7.73 6.81 -0.35
C ASN A 45 7.29 7.70 0.82
N GLU A 46 8.27 8.35 1.44
CA GLU A 46 8.03 9.14 2.65
C GLU A 46 7.04 10.28 2.43
N ASP A 47 6.96 10.78 1.20
CA ASP A 47 6.10 11.91 0.86
C ASP A 47 4.72 11.47 0.36
N ALA A 48 4.46 10.18 0.26
CA ALA A 48 3.22 9.64 -0.28
C ALA A 48 2.31 9.06 0.80
N GLY A 49 2.20 9.77 1.92
CA GLY A 49 1.21 9.41 2.94
C GLY A 49 -0.20 9.47 2.37
N LEU A 50 -1.09 8.63 2.88
CA LEU A 50 -2.46 8.56 2.40
C LEU A 50 -3.18 9.89 2.52
N LYS A 51 -2.84 10.66 3.53
CA LYS A 51 -3.39 12.00 3.77
C LYS A 51 -2.25 12.99 4.03
N PRO A 52 -2.46 14.28 3.79
CA PRO A 52 -1.45 15.29 4.11
C PRO A 52 -1.25 15.41 5.63
N GLY A 53 -0.12 15.94 6.01
CA GLY A 53 0.18 16.25 7.39
C GLY A 53 1.13 15.31 8.10
N TYR A 54 1.58 14.23 7.46
CA TYR A 54 2.59 13.36 8.03
C TYR A 54 3.51 12.77 6.97
N LYS A 55 4.67 12.32 7.41
CA LYS A 55 5.67 11.65 6.57
C LYS A 55 5.75 10.18 6.96
N LEU A 56 6.03 9.34 5.98
CA LEU A 56 6.21 7.90 6.19
C LEU A 56 7.69 7.56 6.29
N LYS A 57 8.33 8.04 7.36
CA LYS A 57 9.76 7.83 7.56
C LYS A 57 10.07 6.40 8.02
N LEU A 58 11.26 5.92 7.68
CA LEU A 58 11.80 4.65 8.14
C LEU A 58 10.92 3.46 7.75
N ASN A 59 10.40 3.47 6.53
CA ASN A 59 9.46 2.44 6.07
C ASN A 59 8.28 2.28 7.03
N SER A 60 7.77 3.38 7.56
CA SER A 60 6.61 3.32 8.41
C SER A 60 5.35 2.99 7.60
N TYR A 61 4.33 2.55 8.29
CA TYR A 61 3.19 1.89 7.69
C TYR A 61 1.92 2.72 7.92
N ASP A 62 1.24 3.06 6.85
CA ASP A 62 -0.11 3.64 6.93
C ASP A 62 -1.08 2.79 6.09
N LEU A 63 -2.32 3.21 6.02
CA LEU A 63 -3.32 2.48 5.24
C LEU A 63 -2.95 2.44 3.76
N GLY A 64 -2.30 3.47 3.21
CA GLY A 64 -1.85 3.46 1.82
C GLY A 64 -0.85 2.35 1.54
N VAL A 65 0.09 2.12 2.46
CA VAL A 65 1.03 1.00 2.36
C VAL A 65 0.29 -0.33 2.40
N ASP A 66 -0.72 -0.44 3.26
CA ASP A 66 -1.51 -1.66 3.41
C ASP A 66 -2.37 -1.95 2.18
N ILE A 67 -2.96 -0.94 1.59
CA ILE A 67 -3.76 -1.08 0.37
C ILE A 67 -2.93 -1.72 -0.74
N GLU A 68 -1.71 -1.26 -0.93
CA GLU A 68 -0.82 -1.80 -1.96
C GLU A 68 -0.40 -3.24 -1.64
N LEU A 69 -0.10 -3.52 -0.39
CA LEU A 69 0.26 -4.88 0.02
C LEU A 69 -0.89 -5.85 -0.22
N TYR A 70 -2.09 -5.46 0.16
CA TYR A 70 -3.29 -6.26 -0.05
C TYR A 70 -3.51 -6.52 -1.54
N ASP A 71 -3.42 -5.48 -2.36
CA ASP A 71 -3.55 -5.61 -3.80
C ASP A 71 -2.50 -6.55 -4.39
N ALA A 72 -1.25 -6.38 -3.98
CA ALA A 72 -0.15 -7.21 -4.48
C ALA A 72 -0.34 -8.68 -4.13
N ILE A 73 -0.74 -8.99 -2.90
CA ILE A 73 -0.96 -10.37 -2.47
C ILE A 73 -2.09 -11.00 -3.28
N ASN A 74 -3.17 -10.27 -3.53
CA ASN A 74 -4.27 -10.79 -4.33
C ASN A 74 -3.85 -11.00 -5.78
N ARG A 75 -3.05 -10.12 -6.36
CA ARG A 75 -2.55 -10.31 -7.72
C ARG A 75 -1.65 -11.52 -7.83
N VAL A 76 -0.77 -11.74 -6.86
CA VAL A 76 0.07 -12.94 -6.85
C VAL A 76 -0.83 -14.19 -6.82
N ARG A 77 -1.84 -14.18 -5.96
CA ARG A 77 -2.73 -15.33 -5.80
C ARG A 77 -3.52 -15.65 -7.06
N PHE A 78 -4.04 -14.63 -7.74
CA PHE A 78 -4.99 -14.84 -8.83
C PHE A 78 -4.37 -14.67 -10.22
N GLU A 79 -3.32 -13.86 -10.35
CA GLU A 79 -2.67 -13.62 -11.66
C GLU A 79 -1.41 -14.46 -11.86
N HIS A 80 -0.85 -15.01 -10.77
CA HIS A 80 0.37 -15.82 -10.84
C HIS A 80 0.19 -17.14 -10.09
N PRO A 81 -0.68 -18.01 -10.59
CA PRO A 81 -1.03 -19.24 -9.87
C PRO A 81 0.13 -20.24 -9.72
N ASN A 82 1.20 -20.06 -10.49
CA ASN A 82 2.39 -20.89 -10.39
C ASN A 82 3.34 -20.46 -9.26
N VAL A 83 3.07 -19.31 -8.63
CA VAL A 83 3.89 -18.86 -7.50
C VAL A 83 3.63 -19.73 -6.29
N ARG A 84 4.72 -20.21 -5.67
CA ARG A 84 4.69 -21.10 -4.51
C ARG A 84 5.32 -20.49 -3.29
N CYS A 85 6.04 -19.38 -3.45
CA CYS A 85 6.74 -18.71 -2.37
C CYS A 85 6.63 -17.20 -2.54
N VAL A 86 6.30 -16.50 -1.47
CA VAL A 86 6.31 -15.04 -1.45
C VAL A 86 7.38 -14.59 -0.47
N VAL A 87 8.31 -13.79 -0.96
CA VAL A 87 9.35 -13.19 -0.13
C VAL A 87 8.98 -11.74 0.12
N ILE A 88 8.92 -11.34 1.37
CA ILE A 88 8.69 -9.96 1.74
C ILE A 88 9.99 -9.42 2.31
N THR A 89 10.50 -8.36 1.71
CA THR A 89 11.78 -7.77 2.07
C THR A 89 11.69 -6.26 2.04
N SER A 90 12.79 -5.59 2.35
CA SER A 90 12.87 -4.14 2.34
C SER A 90 13.96 -3.67 1.38
N ALA A 91 13.67 -2.59 0.66
CA ALA A 91 14.67 -1.91 -0.16
C ALA A 91 15.47 -0.88 0.64
N LYS A 92 15.07 -0.57 1.87
CA LYS A 92 15.79 0.36 2.72
C LYS A 92 16.95 -0.34 3.42
N GLU A 93 18.07 0.37 3.56
CA GLU A 93 19.21 -0.17 4.29
C GLU A 93 18.92 -0.26 5.78
N ARG A 94 19.28 -1.38 6.40
CA ARG A 94 19.23 -1.60 7.85
C ARG A 94 17.85 -1.43 8.46
N MET A 95 16.81 -1.43 7.64
CA MET A 95 15.47 -1.19 8.13
C MET A 95 14.48 -2.01 7.33
N PHE A 96 13.70 -2.82 8.02
CA PHE A 96 12.59 -3.48 7.37
C PHE A 96 11.34 -2.60 7.44
N CYS A 97 10.86 -2.31 8.64
CA CYS A 97 9.68 -1.49 8.84
C CYS A 97 9.70 -0.96 10.28
N SER A 98 9.48 0.34 10.45
CA SER A 98 9.44 0.95 11.79
C SER A 98 8.08 0.78 12.47
N GLY A 99 7.10 0.17 11.78
CA GLY A 99 5.77 -0.06 12.33
C GLY A 99 4.77 0.99 11.88
N ALA A 100 3.60 0.95 12.49
CA ALA A 100 2.52 1.87 12.13
C ALA A 100 2.92 3.31 12.38
N ASN A 101 2.56 4.18 11.45
CA ASN A 101 2.82 5.61 11.60
C ASN A 101 1.87 6.19 12.64
N ILE A 102 2.41 6.73 13.71
CA ILE A 102 1.58 7.24 14.81
C ILE A 102 0.75 8.46 14.42
N TYR A 103 1.21 9.21 13.43
CA TYR A 103 0.50 10.42 12.99
C TYR A 103 -0.72 10.12 12.14
N MET A 104 -0.84 8.89 11.63
CA MET A 104 -2.04 8.50 10.89
C MET A 104 -3.22 8.17 11.83
N LEU A 105 -2.89 7.93 13.08
CA LEU A 105 -3.89 7.60 14.09
C LEU A 105 -4.52 8.89 14.64
#